data_aecff83dad1a560ae85fcb380ff737ae
#
_entry.id   aecff83dad1a560ae85fcb380ff737ae
#
_cell.length_a   1.000
_cell.length_b   1.000
_cell.length_c   1.000
_cell.angle_alpha   90.00
_cell.angle_beta   90.00
_cell.angle_gamma   90.00
#
_symmetry.space_group_name_H-M   'P 1'
#
loop_
_entity.id
_entity.type
_entity.pdbx_description
1 polymer ?
#
loop_
_entity_poly.entity_id
_entity_poly.type
_entity_poly.pdbx_seq_one_letter_code
_entity_poly.pdbx_strand_id
1 'polypeptide(L)' 'MQVVYELAPIIADIISAHCPGTRAREAFVQACIYGDWREAREMVEGMLAEPQWLRGYQETRLRKLLELVDFQTLH' A
#
# COMPACT_ATOMS: atom_id res chain seq x y z
N MET A 1 -7.04 -10.77 -8.23
CA MET A 1 -7.21 -10.62 -6.79
C MET A 1 -8.06 -9.43 -6.43
N GLN A 2 -9.31 -9.76 -6.22
CA GLN A 2 -10.33 -8.74 -5.96
C GLN A 2 -10.07 -7.99 -4.65
N VAL A 3 -9.64 -8.70 -3.59
CA VAL A 3 -9.43 -8.10 -2.28
C VAL A 3 -8.30 -7.06 -2.32
N VAL A 4 -7.23 -7.33 -3.07
CA VAL A 4 -6.15 -6.35 -3.23
C VAL A 4 -6.67 -5.09 -3.91
N TYR A 5 -7.48 -5.24 -4.96
CA TYR A 5 -8.03 -4.10 -5.68
C TYR A 5 -9.03 -3.31 -4.84
N GLU A 6 -9.74 -3.97 -3.93
CA GLU A 6 -10.63 -3.27 -3.00
C GLU A 6 -9.85 -2.49 -1.95
N LEU A 7 -8.72 -3.03 -1.52
CA LEU A 7 -7.89 -2.41 -0.50
C LEU A 7 -7.02 -1.27 -1.06
N ALA A 8 -6.62 -1.37 -2.33
CA ALA A 8 -5.71 -0.42 -2.96
C ALA A 8 -6.16 1.04 -2.86
N PRO A 9 -7.43 1.39 -3.12
CA PRO A 9 -7.86 2.79 -2.98
C PRO A 9 -7.75 3.30 -1.55
N ILE A 10 -8.00 2.45 -0.57
CA ILE A 10 -7.87 2.81 0.85
C ILE A 10 -6.43 3.11 1.19
N ILE A 11 -5.51 2.26 0.74
CA ILE A 11 -4.08 2.46 0.94
C ILE A 11 -3.59 3.71 0.20
N ALA A 12 -4.10 3.94 -1.01
CA ALA A 12 -3.74 5.14 -1.77
C ALA A 12 -4.12 6.41 -1.03
N ASP A 13 -5.28 6.42 -0.36
CA ASP A 13 -5.70 7.57 0.44
C ASP A 13 -4.80 7.76 1.65
N ILE A 14 -4.35 6.68 2.29
CA ILE A 14 -3.40 6.77 3.40
C ILE A 14 -2.08 7.37 2.91
N ILE A 15 -1.58 6.92 1.76
CA ILE A 15 -0.35 7.44 1.17
C ILE A 15 -0.49 8.94 0.88
N SER A 16 -1.62 9.34 0.31
CA SER A 16 -1.88 10.74 -0.01
C SER A 16 -1.89 11.61 1.24
N ALA A 17 -2.41 11.10 2.35
CA ALA A 17 -2.43 11.84 3.62
C ALA A 17 -1.02 12.01 4.20
N HIS A 18 -0.16 11.00 4.03
CA HIS A 18 1.21 11.04 4.55
C HIS A 18 2.19 11.78 3.65
N CYS A 19 1.95 11.77 2.34
CA CYS A 19 2.85 12.36 1.35
C CYS A 19 2.08 13.33 0.45
N PRO A 20 1.49 14.39 1.02
CA PRO A 20 0.71 15.34 0.23
C PRO A 20 1.62 16.07 -0.77
N GLY A 21 1.10 16.32 -1.95
CA GLY A 21 1.83 17.04 -2.98
C GLY A 21 2.87 16.23 -3.72
N THR A 22 2.95 14.91 -3.47
CA THR A 22 3.85 14.02 -4.18
C THR A 22 3.05 13.15 -5.15
N ARG A 23 3.76 12.42 -6.03
CA ARG A 23 3.15 11.46 -6.93
C ARG A 23 3.07 10.05 -6.32
N ALA A 24 3.31 9.93 -5.02
CA ALA A 24 3.33 8.64 -4.35
C ALA A 24 1.99 7.90 -4.50
N ARG A 25 0.87 8.61 -4.33
CA ARG A 25 -0.46 8.00 -4.50
C ARG A 25 -0.63 7.42 -5.90
N GLU A 26 -0.29 8.23 -6.91
CA GLU A 26 -0.42 7.81 -8.30
C GLU A 26 0.50 6.63 -8.61
N ALA A 27 1.73 6.68 -8.14
CA ALA A 27 2.69 5.60 -8.34
C ALA A 27 2.19 4.30 -7.71
N PHE A 28 1.61 4.37 -6.52
CA PHE A 28 1.05 3.20 -5.85
C PHE A 28 -0.12 2.61 -6.64
N VAL A 29 -1.04 3.45 -7.08
CA VAL A 29 -2.21 3.00 -7.86
C VAL A 29 -1.75 2.32 -9.14
N GLN A 30 -0.78 2.92 -9.85
CA GLN A 30 -0.26 2.33 -11.07
C GLN A 30 0.43 1.00 -10.82
N ALA A 31 1.20 0.90 -9.73
CA ALA A 31 1.84 -0.36 -9.38
C ALA A 31 0.80 -1.47 -9.18
N CYS A 32 -0.32 -1.16 -8.53
CA CYS A 32 -1.39 -2.13 -8.33
C CYS A 32 -2.06 -2.51 -9.65
N ILE A 33 -2.32 -1.53 -10.52
CA ILE A 33 -2.98 -1.77 -11.81
C ILE A 33 -2.13 -2.68 -12.70
N TYR A 34 -0.83 -2.45 -12.74
CA TYR A 34 0.08 -3.21 -13.60
C TYR A 34 0.61 -4.49 -12.95
N GLY A 35 0.20 -4.77 -11.72
CA GLY A 35 0.65 -5.97 -11.02
C GLY A 35 2.09 -5.89 -10.54
N ASP A 36 2.63 -4.70 -10.41
CA ASP A 36 3.98 -4.50 -9.88
C ASP A 36 3.94 -4.52 -8.35
N TRP A 37 3.75 -5.73 -7.82
CA TRP A 37 3.56 -5.93 -6.40
C TRP A 37 4.81 -5.61 -5.59
N ARG A 38 5.98 -5.73 -6.21
CA ARG A 38 7.23 -5.39 -5.56
C ARG A 38 7.28 -3.89 -5.24
N GLU A 39 6.92 -3.07 -6.21
CA GLU A 39 6.87 -1.62 -6.03
C GLU A 39 5.85 -1.24 -4.96
N ALA A 40 4.64 -1.80 -5.05
CA ALA A 40 3.59 -1.53 -4.08
C ALA A 40 4.03 -1.93 -2.67
N ARG A 41 4.69 -3.08 -2.55
CA ARG A 41 5.20 -3.57 -1.28
C ARG A 41 6.24 -2.63 -0.68
N GLU A 42 7.18 -2.18 -1.49
CA GLU A 42 8.23 -1.28 -1.02
C GLU A 42 7.66 0.02 -0.48
N MET A 43 6.65 0.57 -1.15
CA MET A 43 5.98 1.78 -0.69
C MET A 43 5.29 1.58 0.66
N VAL A 44 4.58 0.47 0.82
CA VAL A 44 3.90 0.15 2.07
C VAL A 44 4.89 -0.11 3.19
N GLU A 45 5.96 -0.85 2.91
CA GLU A 45 7.02 -1.11 3.91
C GLU A 45 7.68 0.18 4.37
N GLY A 46 7.90 1.12 3.45
CA GLY A 46 8.45 2.43 3.79
C GLY A 46 7.59 3.18 4.79
N MET A 47 6.26 3.10 4.63
CA MET A 47 5.35 3.73 5.58
C MET A 47 5.33 3.01 6.92
N LEU A 48 5.36 1.68 6.91
CA LEU A 48 5.36 0.88 8.13
C LEU A 48 6.67 1.00 8.91
N ALA A 49 7.74 1.44 8.27
CA ALA A 49 9.01 1.68 8.95
C ALA A 49 8.93 2.84 9.95
N GLU A 50 7.94 3.72 9.80
CA GLU A 50 7.73 4.85 10.70
C GLU A 50 6.30 4.82 11.26
N PRO A 51 5.98 3.83 12.11
CA PRO A 51 4.61 3.60 12.56
C PRO A 51 4.05 4.71 13.44
N GLN A 52 4.90 5.57 14.00
CA GLN A 52 4.44 6.69 14.82
C GLN A 52 3.60 7.69 14.03
N TRP A 53 3.69 7.69 12.72
CA TRP A 53 2.90 8.56 11.85
C TRP A 53 1.57 7.95 11.43
N LEU A 54 1.33 6.69 11.81
CA LEU A 54 0.14 5.95 11.39
C LEU A 54 -0.83 5.81 12.56
N ARG A 55 -2.12 5.91 12.25
CA ARG A 55 -3.15 5.51 13.19
C ARG A 55 -3.29 3.99 13.15
N GLY A 56 -3.78 3.38 14.25
CA GLY A 56 -3.87 1.93 14.36
C GLY A 56 -4.59 1.27 13.20
N TYR A 57 -5.72 1.85 12.75
CA TYR A 57 -6.46 1.26 11.63
C TYR A 57 -5.70 1.35 10.32
N GLN A 58 -4.88 2.38 10.13
CA GLN A 58 -4.05 2.54 8.94
C GLN A 58 -2.97 1.47 8.91
N GLU A 59 -2.30 1.27 10.04
CA GLU A 59 -1.27 0.23 10.15
C GLU A 59 -1.84 -1.15 9.85
N THR A 60 -3.02 -1.45 10.40
CA THR A 60 -3.68 -2.73 10.16
C THR A 60 -3.96 -2.95 8.66
N ARG A 61 -4.43 -1.92 7.97
CA ARG A 61 -4.70 -2.02 6.53
C ARG A 61 -3.44 -2.19 5.70
N LEU A 62 -2.37 -1.48 6.06
CA LEU A 62 -1.09 -1.61 5.37
C LEU A 62 -0.51 -3.02 5.55
N ARG A 63 -0.58 -3.57 6.76
CA ARG A 63 -0.11 -4.93 7.02
C ARG A 63 -0.95 -5.96 6.27
N LYS A 64 -2.25 -5.73 6.16
CA LYS A 64 -3.13 -6.63 5.40
C LYS A 64 -2.74 -6.63 3.93
N LEU A 65 -2.43 -5.47 3.37
CA LEU A 65 -1.98 -5.42 1.99
C LEU A 65 -0.68 -6.21 1.79
N LEU A 66 0.26 -6.09 2.72
CA LEU A 66 1.51 -6.86 2.64
C LEU A 66 1.26 -8.36 2.64
N GLU A 67 0.37 -8.83 3.49
CA GLU A 67 0.00 -10.25 3.49
C GLU A 67 -0.52 -10.71 2.13
N LEU A 68 -1.40 -9.93 1.53
CA LEU A 68 -2.00 -10.26 0.25
C LEU A 68 -0.98 -10.22 -0.89
N VAL A 69 -0.11 -9.22 -0.87
CA VAL A 69 0.94 -9.08 -1.88
C VAL A 69 1.96 -10.20 -1.75
N ASP A 70 2.36 -10.54 -0.52
CA ASP A 70 3.30 -11.64 -0.30
C ASP A 70 2.72 -12.96 -0.78
N PHE A 71 1.43 -13.20 -0.52
CA PHE A 71 0.76 -14.39 -1.02
C PHE A 71 0.82 -14.46 -2.55
N GLN A 72 0.62 -13.33 -3.22
CA GLN A 72 0.67 -13.26 -4.68
C GLN A 72 2.07 -13.51 -5.23
N THR A 73 3.09 -12.95 -4.60
CA THR A 73 4.46 -13.08 -5.11
C THR A 73 5.05 -14.46 -4.87
N LEU A 74 4.51 -15.22 -3.92
CA LEU A 74 4.95 -16.58 -3.65
C LEU A 74 4.28 -17.61 -4.57
N HIS A 75 3.28 -17.21 -5.27
CA HIS A 75 2.53 -18.06 -6.19
C HIS A 75 2.62 -17.56 -7.62
#